data_97c53fa94a082bc39a7eb91fb3e35299
#
_entry.id   97c53fa94a082bc39a7eb91fb3e35299
#
_cell.length_a   1.000
_cell.length_b   1.000
_cell.length_c   1.000
_cell.angle_alpha   90.00
_cell.angle_beta   90.00
_cell.angle_gamma   90.00
#
_symmetry.space_group_name_H-M   'P 1'
#
loop_
_entity.id
_entity.type
_entity.pdbx_description
1 polymer ?
#
loop_
_entity_poly.entity_id
_entity_poly.type
_entity_poly.pdbx_seq_one_letter_code
_entity_poly.pdbx_strand_id
1 'polypeptide(L)'
;MGINKILFHGKPGSGKTESGYQVARLLGRGLLTVDFEQLIDSRLGQTAKNISALFDEISRVQPMNVVILFDEIDAIVLDRVNSTDLREMGRVPSTFLRELDAVSDDVVIIATTNLMKSFDKALVRRFDSMISFDRYSRQDLIEIADAILLGFLKKAENSRQDTRLFHKILNNAAEIPYPGDLVQLIKTSVAFADIENEFDYLRKFYLALNYNPTNVDIQDLQEKGYTTREIEILTGIPRSSVSRKLKG
;
A
#
# COMPACT_ATOMS: atom_id res chain seq x y z
N MET A 1 -17.41 25.01 -5.43
CA MET A 1 -16.39 24.70 -4.44
C MET A 1 -16.05 23.24 -4.62
N GLY A 2 -14.92 22.92 -5.19
CA GLY A 2 -14.48 21.55 -5.48
C GLY A 2 -13.48 21.09 -4.41
N ILE A 3 -13.38 19.76 -4.20
CA ILE A 3 -12.29 19.14 -3.42
C ILE A 3 -11.22 18.80 -4.44
N ASN A 4 -10.08 19.49 -4.42
CA ASN A 4 -9.02 19.33 -5.40
C ASN A 4 -7.64 19.08 -4.78
N LYS A 5 -7.45 19.40 -3.49
CA LYS A 5 -6.22 19.15 -2.74
C LYS A 5 -6.50 18.13 -1.64
N ILE A 6 -6.02 16.89 -1.81
CA ILE A 6 -6.35 15.76 -0.93
C ILE A 6 -5.07 15.20 -0.32
N LEU A 7 -5.08 14.99 0.99
CA LEU A 7 -3.98 14.36 1.72
C LEU A 7 -4.34 12.91 2.09
N PHE A 8 -3.59 11.94 1.56
CA PHE A 8 -3.65 10.54 1.95
C PHE A 8 -2.62 10.28 3.03
N HIS A 9 -3.05 9.79 4.18
CA HIS A 9 -2.15 9.50 5.28
C HIS A 9 -2.37 8.10 5.87
N GLY A 10 -1.33 7.51 6.43
CA GLY A 10 -1.39 6.19 7.04
C GLY A 10 -0.05 5.46 6.96
N LYS A 11 0.00 4.26 7.52
CA LYS A 11 1.22 3.44 7.58
C LYS A 11 1.81 3.18 6.20
N PRO A 12 3.13 2.93 6.09
CA PRO A 12 3.75 2.43 4.87
C PRO A 12 3.02 1.16 4.37
N GLY A 13 2.96 0.98 3.05
CA GLY A 13 2.30 -0.19 2.46
C GLY A 13 0.78 -0.22 2.55
N SER A 14 0.12 0.86 3.05
CA SER A 14 -1.35 0.91 3.15
C SER A 14 -2.09 1.19 1.83
N GLY A 15 -1.37 1.42 0.72
CA GLY A 15 -1.97 1.60 -0.61
C GLY A 15 -2.24 3.05 -1.00
N LYS A 16 -1.68 4.05 -0.30
CA LYS A 16 -1.86 5.49 -0.60
C LYS A 16 -1.49 5.85 -2.03
N THR A 17 -0.27 5.54 -2.44
CA THR A 17 0.25 5.82 -3.78
C THR A 17 -0.58 5.12 -4.86
N GLU A 18 -0.89 3.83 -4.66
CA GLU A 18 -1.74 3.05 -5.57
C GLU A 18 -3.14 3.67 -5.72
N SER A 19 -3.72 4.16 -4.62
CA SER A 19 -5.02 4.87 -4.68
C SER A 19 -4.94 6.16 -5.49
N GLY A 20 -3.82 6.87 -5.46
CA GLY A 20 -3.56 8.02 -6.34
C GLY A 20 -3.61 7.63 -7.82
N TYR A 21 -2.98 6.50 -8.21
CA TYR A 21 -3.07 5.95 -9.57
C TYR A 21 -4.50 5.62 -9.96
N GLN A 22 -5.26 4.99 -9.06
CA GLN A 22 -6.65 4.62 -9.34
C GLN A 22 -7.56 5.83 -9.46
N VAL A 23 -7.36 6.89 -8.68
CA VAL A 23 -8.11 8.16 -8.82
C VAL A 23 -7.87 8.79 -10.18
N ALA A 24 -6.62 8.90 -10.63
CA ALA A 24 -6.31 9.43 -11.96
C ALA A 24 -6.98 8.61 -13.07
N ARG A 25 -6.92 7.28 -12.96
CA ARG A 25 -7.59 6.36 -13.89
C ARG A 25 -9.11 6.55 -13.92
N LEU A 26 -9.75 6.67 -12.76
CA LEU A 26 -11.21 6.88 -12.66
C LEU A 26 -11.63 8.23 -13.24
N LEU A 27 -10.81 9.25 -13.10
CA LEU A 27 -11.05 10.57 -13.71
C LEU A 27 -10.72 10.61 -15.21
N GLY A 28 -10.14 9.55 -15.78
CA GLY A 28 -9.67 9.54 -17.16
C GLY A 28 -8.54 10.54 -17.44
N ARG A 29 -7.72 10.87 -16.41
CA ARG A 29 -6.63 11.85 -16.47
C ARG A 29 -5.28 11.15 -16.42
N GLY A 30 -4.27 11.77 -17.03
CA GLY A 30 -2.87 11.39 -16.81
C GLY A 30 -2.46 11.61 -15.36
N LEU A 31 -1.42 10.90 -14.91
CA LEU A 31 -0.82 11.11 -13.59
C LEU A 31 0.60 11.64 -13.73
N LEU A 32 0.88 12.74 -13.06
CA LEU A 32 2.25 13.25 -12.84
C LEU A 32 2.64 12.96 -11.40
N THR A 33 3.60 12.08 -11.21
CA THR A 33 4.13 11.75 -9.87
C THR A 33 5.38 12.58 -9.59
N VAL A 34 5.39 13.22 -8.44
CA VAL A 34 6.53 13.98 -7.91
C VAL A 34 7.03 13.27 -6.67
N ASP A 35 8.27 12.83 -6.73
CA ASP A 35 9.02 12.29 -5.60
C ASP A 35 9.76 13.46 -4.92
N PHE A 36 9.35 13.78 -3.70
CA PHE A 36 9.92 14.90 -2.97
C PHE A 36 11.35 14.65 -2.50
N GLU A 37 11.78 13.42 -2.34
CA GLU A 37 13.17 13.11 -1.99
C GLU A 37 14.13 13.61 -3.07
N GLN A 38 13.72 13.57 -4.34
CA GLN A 38 14.55 14.05 -5.46
C GLN A 38 14.63 15.58 -5.55
N LEU A 39 13.74 16.30 -4.88
CA LEU A 39 13.77 17.77 -4.84
C LEU A 39 14.74 18.31 -3.79
N ILE A 40 15.08 17.48 -2.79
CA ILE A 40 15.96 17.88 -1.69
C ILE A 40 17.40 17.99 -2.21
N ASP A 41 18.03 19.12 -1.92
CA ASP A 41 19.42 19.39 -2.27
C ASP A 41 20.16 19.89 -1.02
N SER A 42 21.37 19.40 -0.82
CA SER A 42 22.21 19.79 0.31
C SER A 42 22.72 21.23 0.25
N ARG A 43 22.61 21.87 -0.92
CA ARG A 43 23.02 23.27 -1.12
C ARG A 43 21.96 24.23 -0.58
N LEU A 44 22.41 25.21 0.17
CA LEU A 44 21.59 26.21 0.84
C LEU A 44 20.58 26.87 -0.12
N GLY A 45 19.28 26.78 0.21
CA GLY A 45 18.19 27.40 -0.55
C GLY A 45 17.88 26.74 -1.90
N GLN A 46 18.57 25.67 -2.29
CA GLN A 46 18.33 25.01 -3.57
C GLN A 46 17.02 24.22 -3.55
N THR A 47 16.71 23.53 -2.46
CA THR A 47 15.42 22.80 -2.29
C THR A 47 14.22 23.72 -2.50
N ALA A 48 14.22 24.92 -1.88
CA ALA A 48 13.14 25.89 -2.06
C ALA A 48 13.01 26.36 -3.51
N LYS A 49 14.13 26.54 -4.23
CA LYS A 49 14.12 26.88 -5.66
C LYS A 49 13.59 25.75 -6.52
N ASN A 50 13.97 24.50 -6.21
CA ASN A 50 13.47 23.32 -6.92
C ASN A 50 11.94 23.19 -6.76
N ILE A 51 11.42 23.44 -5.55
CA ILE A 51 9.97 23.47 -5.29
C ILE A 51 9.29 24.55 -6.12
N SER A 52 9.79 25.80 -6.11
CA SER A 52 9.17 26.86 -6.92
C SER A 52 9.22 26.55 -8.41
N ALA A 53 10.31 25.98 -8.93
CA ALA A 53 10.41 25.58 -10.33
C ALA A 53 9.41 24.49 -10.70
N LEU A 54 9.21 23.50 -9.80
CA LEU A 54 8.20 22.46 -9.97
C LEU A 54 6.79 23.06 -10.10
N PHE A 55 6.41 23.98 -9.21
CA PHE A 55 5.09 24.61 -9.26
C PHE A 55 4.91 25.53 -10.47
N ASP A 56 5.98 26.15 -10.96
CA ASP A 56 5.98 26.86 -12.24
C ASP A 56 5.67 25.91 -13.42
N GLU A 57 6.19 24.70 -13.41
CA GLU A 57 5.87 23.68 -14.42
C GLU A 57 4.43 23.20 -14.27
N ILE A 58 3.96 22.92 -13.04
CA ILE A 58 2.56 22.53 -12.77
C ILE A 58 1.58 23.59 -13.29
N SER A 59 1.91 24.89 -13.16
CA SER A 59 1.06 25.98 -13.64
C SER A 59 0.85 26.00 -15.17
N ARG A 60 1.74 25.34 -15.91
CA ARG A 60 1.69 25.26 -17.39
C ARG A 60 0.91 24.04 -17.89
N VAL A 61 0.60 23.09 -17.01
CA VAL A 61 -0.14 21.88 -17.37
C VAL A 61 -1.63 22.21 -17.50
N GLN A 62 -2.31 21.56 -18.46
CA GLN A 62 -3.77 21.69 -18.57
C GLN A 62 -4.45 20.92 -17.42
N PRO A 63 -5.17 21.61 -16.53
CA PRO A 63 -5.70 21.02 -15.29
C PRO A 63 -6.60 19.80 -15.50
N MET A 64 -7.42 19.84 -16.56
CA MET A 64 -8.38 18.77 -16.85
C MET A 64 -7.74 17.47 -17.37
N ASN A 65 -6.47 17.49 -17.73
CA ASN A 65 -5.80 16.34 -18.34
C ASN A 65 -4.96 15.53 -17.35
N VAL A 66 -4.67 16.09 -16.15
CA VAL A 66 -3.74 15.46 -15.21
C VAL A 66 -4.25 15.52 -13.76
N VAL A 67 -3.78 14.55 -12.98
CA VAL A 67 -3.74 14.56 -11.52
C VAL A 67 -2.27 14.64 -11.12
N ILE A 68 -1.95 15.49 -10.17
CA ILE A 68 -0.60 15.60 -9.59
C ILE A 68 -0.57 14.75 -8.33
N LEU A 69 0.35 13.80 -8.26
CA LEU A 69 0.61 12.99 -7.07
C LEU A 69 1.94 13.44 -6.44
N PHE A 70 1.86 14.07 -5.29
CA PHE A 70 2.99 14.36 -4.43
C PHE A 70 3.21 13.16 -3.50
N ASP A 71 4.14 12.28 -3.88
CA ASP A 71 4.41 11.10 -3.10
C ASP A 71 5.44 11.40 -2.00
N GLU A 72 5.17 10.90 -0.79
CA GLU A 72 6.05 11.03 0.37
C GLU A 72 6.47 12.48 0.70
N ILE A 73 5.49 13.38 0.84
CA ILE A 73 5.78 14.77 1.22
C ILE A 73 6.40 14.92 2.61
N ASP A 74 6.64 13.82 3.30
CA ASP A 74 7.37 13.71 4.57
C ASP A 74 8.76 14.36 4.50
N ALA A 75 9.39 14.29 3.33
CA ALA A 75 10.67 14.89 3.04
C ALA A 75 10.71 16.40 3.37
N ILE A 76 9.58 17.12 3.16
CA ILE A 76 9.44 18.54 3.51
C ILE A 76 9.53 18.77 5.03
N VAL A 77 9.01 17.79 5.82
CA VAL A 77 9.00 17.88 7.29
C VAL A 77 10.36 17.46 7.86
N LEU A 78 10.97 16.42 7.26
CA LEU A 78 12.27 15.90 7.68
C LEU A 78 13.41 16.88 7.41
N ASP A 79 13.36 17.63 6.31
CA ASP A 79 14.33 18.69 6.01
C ASP A 79 14.35 19.77 7.11
N ARG A 80 13.20 20.03 7.74
CA ARG A 80 13.08 20.93 8.90
C ARG A 80 13.82 20.43 10.13
N VAL A 81 13.93 19.11 10.33
CA VAL A 81 14.59 18.51 11.50
C VAL A 81 16.09 18.37 11.28
N ASN A 82 16.51 18.15 10.04
CA ASN A 82 17.90 17.83 9.68
C ASN A 82 18.75 19.07 9.33
N SER A 83 18.12 20.22 9.07
CA SER A 83 18.87 21.43 8.76
C SER A 83 19.51 22.00 10.06
N THR A 84 20.82 22.18 10.05
CA THR A 84 21.59 22.77 11.15
C THR A 84 21.49 24.30 11.19
N ASP A 85 20.92 24.91 10.15
CA ASP A 85 20.73 26.37 10.07
C ASP A 85 19.27 26.73 10.37
N LEU A 86 19.06 27.45 11.48
CA LEU A 86 17.74 27.94 11.93
C LEU A 86 17.03 28.81 10.87
N ARG A 87 17.75 29.42 9.94
CA ARG A 87 17.16 30.24 8.87
C ARG A 87 16.57 29.39 7.74
N GLU A 88 17.05 28.17 7.53
CA GLU A 88 16.57 27.23 6.51
C GLU A 88 15.41 26.37 7.03
N MET A 89 15.34 26.05 8.33
CA MET A 89 14.35 25.15 8.96
C MET A 89 12.88 25.48 8.63
N GLY A 90 12.56 26.71 8.27
CA GLY A 90 11.19 27.13 7.93
C GLY A 90 10.99 27.50 6.47
N ARG A 91 12.06 27.57 5.66
CA ARG A 91 12.01 28.10 4.31
C ARG A 91 11.37 27.13 3.32
N VAL A 92 11.75 25.88 3.37
CA VAL A 92 11.22 24.83 2.49
C VAL A 92 9.72 24.61 2.71
N PRO A 93 9.23 24.34 3.95
CA PRO A 93 7.80 24.23 4.21
C PRO A 93 7.03 25.51 3.83
N SER A 94 7.56 26.70 4.14
CA SER A 94 6.90 27.97 3.82
C SER A 94 6.79 28.21 2.31
N THR A 95 7.82 27.85 1.54
CA THR A 95 7.79 27.90 0.09
C THR A 95 6.73 26.94 -0.45
N PHE A 96 6.73 25.67 -0.01
CA PHE A 96 5.75 24.69 -0.44
C PHE A 96 4.31 25.14 -0.16
N LEU A 97 4.04 25.66 1.04
CA LEU A 97 2.71 26.18 1.41
C LEU A 97 2.27 27.32 0.51
N ARG A 98 3.15 28.27 0.24
CA ARG A 98 2.85 29.40 -0.62
C ARG A 98 2.54 28.95 -2.05
N GLU A 99 3.35 28.07 -2.60
CA GLU A 99 3.14 27.55 -3.95
C GLU A 99 1.85 26.72 -4.03
N LEU A 100 1.58 25.89 -3.02
CA LEU A 100 0.33 25.10 -2.94
C LEU A 100 -0.91 25.99 -2.87
N ASP A 101 -0.83 27.14 -2.16
CA ASP A 101 -1.92 28.13 -2.09
C ASP A 101 -2.15 28.83 -3.44
N ALA A 102 -1.11 28.96 -4.28
CA ALA A 102 -1.18 29.61 -5.59
C ALA A 102 -1.72 28.70 -6.71
N VAL A 103 -1.80 27.38 -6.50
CA VAL A 103 -2.30 26.46 -7.53
C VAL A 103 -3.78 26.67 -7.78
N SER A 104 -4.15 26.72 -9.07
CA SER A 104 -5.56 26.82 -9.50
C SER A 104 -6.43 25.72 -8.91
N ASP A 105 -7.66 26.07 -8.53
CA ASP A 105 -8.66 25.14 -7.99
C ASP A 105 -9.11 24.06 -9.01
N ASP A 106 -8.75 24.19 -10.27
CA ASP A 106 -9.04 23.19 -11.31
C ASP A 106 -8.02 22.02 -11.33
N VAL A 107 -6.84 22.21 -10.72
CA VAL A 107 -5.78 21.20 -10.64
C VAL A 107 -6.07 20.25 -9.48
N VAL A 108 -6.17 18.96 -9.77
CA VAL A 108 -6.30 17.92 -8.73
C VAL A 108 -4.91 17.54 -8.22
N ILE A 109 -4.69 17.75 -6.93
CA ILE A 109 -3.48 17.37 -6.22
C ILE A 109 -3.81 16.30 -5.17
N ILE A 110 -3.08 15.21 -5.20
CA ILE A 110 -3.07 14.19 -4.15
C ILE A 110 -1.69 14.18 -3.53
N ALA A 111 -1.60 14.29 -2.21
CA ALA A 111 -0.34 14.15 -1.50
C ALA A 111 -0.40 12.92 -0.59
N THR A 112 0.72 12.22 -0.43
CA THR A 112 0.81 11.07 0.50
C THR A 112 1.80 11.35 1.62
N THR A 113 1.50 10.83 2.81
CA THR A 113 2.38 10.90 3.99
C THR A 113 2.29 9.68 4.87
N ASN A 114 3.41 9.25 5.42
CA ASN A 114 3.49 8.27 6.49
C ASN A 114 3.59 8.94 7.88
N LEU A 115 3.90 10.25 7.93
CA LEU A 115 4.24 11.00 9.14
C LEU A 115 3.20 12.07 9.52
N MET A 116 1.92 11.78 9.35
CA MET A 116 0.83 12.73 9.61
C MET A 116 0.95 13.47 10.95
N LYS A 117 1.44 12.78 11.99
CA LYS A 117 1.61 13.34 13.35
C LYS A 117 2.69 14.43 13.42
N SER A 118 3.61 14.45 12.47
CA SER A 118 4.72 15.41 12.39
C SER A 118 4.34 16.67 11.61
N PHE A 119 3.19 16.69 10.95
CA PHE A 119 2.73 17.86 10.19
C PHE A 119 2.12 18.90 11.11
N ASP A 120 2.47 20.16 10.84
CA ASP A 120 1.85 21.26 11.54
C ASP A 120 0.43 21.56 11.00
N LYS A 121 -0.34 22.29 11.80
CA LYS A 121 -1.71 22.67 11.42
C LYS A 121 -1.76 23.56 10.17
N ALA A 122 -0.69 24.31 9.87
CA ALA A 122 -0.66 25.17 8.70
C ALA A 122 -0.61 24.37 7.41
N LEU A 123 0.19 23.30 7.36
CA LEU A 123 0.25 22.39 6.23
C LEU A 123 -1.09 21.65 6.02
N VAL A 124 -1.62 21.08 7.10
CA VAL A 124 -2.87 20.31 7.05
C VAL A 124 -4.05 21.14 6.51
N ARG A 125 -4.12 22.43 6.88
CA ARG A 125 -5.19 23.35 6.45
C ARG A 125 -5.20 23.68 4.96
N ARG A 126 -4.14 23.36 4.21
CA ARG A 126 -4.06 23.60 2.77
C ARG A 126 -4.69 22.47 1.95
N PHE A 127 -5.00 21.38 2.61
CA PHE A 127 -5.73 20.29 1.97
C PHE A 127 -7.23 20.39 2.28
N ASP A 128 -8.05 20.25 1.25
CA ASP A 128 -9.52 20.31 1.37
C ASP A 128 -10.08 19.09 2.07
N SER A 129 -9.38 17.96 1.95
CA SER A 129 -9.79 16.69 2.56
C SER A 129 -8.59 15.85 2.96
N MET A 130 -8.77 15.06 4.02
CA MET A 130 -7.79 14.09 4.50
C MET A 130 -8.43 12.70 4.51
N ILE A 131 -7.73 11.73 3.95
CA ILE A 131 -8.17 10.35 3.90
C ILE A 131 -7.17 9.46 4.65
N SER A 132 -7.66 8.80 5.71
CA SER A 132 -6.86 7.85 6.47
C SER A 132 -6.87 6.47 5.84
N PHE A 133 -5.68 5.90 5.64
CA PHE A 133 -5.44 4.56 5.16
C PHE A 133 -5.13 3.56 6.30
N ASP A 134 -5.38 3.94 7.55
CA ASP A 134 -5.23 3.07 8.72
C ASP A 134 -6.57 2.45 9.18
N ARG A 135 -7.61 2.50 8.35
CA ARG A 135 -8.99 2.13 8.70
C ARG A 135 -9.48 0.85 8.05
N TYR A 136 -8.59 -0.01 7.58
CA TYR A 136 -9.02 -1.26 6.99
C TYR A 136 -9.68 -2.18 8.01
N SER A 137 -10.92 -2.57 7.74
CA SER A 137 -11.54 -3.70 8.42
C SER A 137 -10.89 -5.01 7.94
N ARG A 138 -11.11 -6.10 8.69
CA ARG A 138 -10.67 -7.42 8.24
C ARG A 138 -11.26 -7.80 6.88
N GLN A 139 -12.52 -7.42 6.65
CA GLN A 139 -13.22 -7.69 5.39
C GLN A 139 -12.60 -6.91 4.23
N ASP A 140 -12.25 -5.64 4.42
CA ASP A 140 -11.57 -4.83 3.39
C ASP A 140 -10.23 -5.46 2.97
N LEU A 141 -9.44 -5.97 3.95
CA LEU A 141 -8.16 -6.62 3.67
C LEU A 141 -8.34 -7.94 2.92
N ILE A 142 -9.40 -8.70 3.20
CA ILE A 142 -9.73 -9.93 2.46
C ILE A 142 -10.10 -9.60 1.01
N GLU A 143 -10.93 -8.59 0.77
CA GLU A 143 -11.32 -8.16 -0.58
C GLU A 143 -10.11 -7.64 -1.40
N ILE A 144 -9.22 -6.90 -0.75
CA ILE A 144 -7.96 -6.46 -1.35
C ILE A 144 -7.07 -7.67 -1.69
N ALA A 145 -6.94 -8.62 -0.77
CA ALA A 145 -6.15 -9.84 -0.98
C ALA A 145 -6.69 -10.67 -2.16
N ASP A 146 -8.02 -10.76 -2.32
CA ASP A 146 -8.64 -11.43 -3.46
C ASP A 146 -8.29 -10.74 -4.78
N ALA A 147 -8.40 -9.42 -4.84
CA ALA A 147 -8.07 -8.66 -6.05
C ALA A 147 -6.59 -8.86 -6.44
N ILE A 148 -5.69 -8.87 -5.44
CA ILE A 148 -4.26 -9.13 -5.63
C ILE A 148 -4.03 -10.55 -6.13
N LEU A 149 -4.61 -11.57 -5.46
CA LEU A 149 -4.47 -12.97 -5.85
C LEU A 149 -4.94 -13.21 -7.28
N LEU A 150 -6.13 -12.73 -7.63
CA LEU A 150 -6.69 -12.86 -8.99
C LEU A 150 -5.78 -12.22 -10.04
N GLY A 151 -5.17 -11.08 -9.72
CA GLY A 151 -4.21 -10.41 -10.59
C GLY A 151 -2.97 -11.26 -10.89
N PHE A 152 -2.46 -12.00 -9.90
CA PHE A 152 -1.31 -12.88 -10.08
C PHE A 152 -1.70 -14.22 -10.74
N LEU A 153 -2.81 -14.85 -10.34
CA LEU A 153 -3.24 -16.13 -10.89
C LEU A 153 -3.56 -16.05 -12.40
N LYS A 154 -4.04 -14.91 -12.88
CA LYS A 154 -4.23 -14.68 -14.34
C LYS A 154 -2.94 -14.78 -15.14
N LYS A 155 -1.78 -14.62 -14.52
CA LYS A 155 -0.44 -14.67 -15.13
C LYS A 155 0.30 -15.97 -14.82
N ALA A 156 -0.23 -16.78 -13.90
CA ALA A 156 0.40 -18.03 -13.46
C ALA A 156 -0.16 -19.20 -14.29
N GLU A 157 0.73 -19.98 -14.86
CA GLU A 157 0.39 -21.24 -15.51
C GLU A 157 0.08 -22.30 -14.43
N ASN A 158 -0.95 -23.12 -14.66
CA ASN A 158 -1.33 -24.28 -13.84
C ASN A 158 -1.78 -24.02 -12.38
N SER A 159 -2.00 -22.77 -11.97
CA SER A 159 -2.55 -22.47 -10.64
C SER A 159 -4.08 -22.39 -10.68
N ARG A 160 -4.75 -23.22 -9.90
CA ARG A 160 -6.21 -23.24 -9.80
C ARG A 160 -6.68 -22.32 -8.68
N GLN A 161 -7.64 -21.48 -8.99
CA GLN A 161 -8.26 -20.59 -8.00
C GLN A 161 -9.11 -21.41 -7.00
N ASP A 162 -8.80 -21.30 -5.72
CA ASP A 162 -9.63 -21.74 -4.60
C ASP A 162 -9.80 -20.59 -3.60
N THR A 163 -10.75 -19.71 -3.90
CA THR A 163 -11.09 -18.54 -3.05
C THR A 163 -11.61 -18.97 -1.68
N ARG A 164 -12.29 -20.11 -1.59
CA ARG A 164 -12.84 -20.59 -0.31
C ARG A 164 -11.72 -20.92 0.68
N LEU A 165 -10.72 -21.68 0.26
CA LEU A 165 -9.60 -22.03 1.11
C LEU A 165 -8.74 -20.80 1.40
N PHE A 166 -8.53 -19.92 0.42
CA PHE A 166 -7.81 -18.65 0.60
C PHE A 166 -8.47 -17.76 1.67
N HIS A 167 -9.79 -17.55 1.59
CA HIS A 167 -10.55 -16.80 2.61
C HIS A 167 -10.45 -17.44 3.98
N LYS A 168 -10.50 -18.78 4.05
CA LYS A 168 -10.39 -19.50 5.31
C LYS A 168 -9.02 -19.30 5.95
N ILE A 169 -7.95 -19.30 5.17
CA ILE A 169 -6.60 -18.98 5.65
C ILE A 169 -6.57 -17.57 6.24
N LEU A 170 -7.07 -16.57 5.50
CA LEU A 170 -7.11 -15.18 5.97
C LEU A 170 -7.98 -15.02 7.21
N ASN A 171 -9.15 -15.66 7.27
CA ASN A 171 -10.06 -15.57 8.41
C ASN A 171 -9.49 -16.19 9.69
N ASN A 172 -8.67 -17.22 9.56
CA ASN A 172 -8.01 -17.89 10.69
C ASN A 172 -6.65 -17.28 11.07
N ALA A 173 -6.14 -16.33 10.27
CA ALA A 173 -4.90 -15.63 10.61
C ALA A 173 -5.09 -14.75 11.85
N ALA A 174 -4.09 -14.67 12.72
CA ALA A 174 -4.11 -13.77 13.87
C ALA A 174 -4.24 -12.32 13.45
N GLU A 175 -3.48 -11.94 12.42
CA GLU A 175 -3.49 -10.61 11.81
C GLU A 175 -3.38 -10.76 10.29
N ILE A 176 -4.12 -9.92 9.55
CA ILE A 176 -3.96 -9.80 8.10
C ILE A 176 -3.05 -8.59 7.84
N PRO A 177 -1.95 -8.78 7.11
CA PRO A 177 -1.02 -7.69 6.80
C PRO A 177 -1.68 -6.59 5.95
N TYR A 178 -1.07 -5.41 5.96
CA TYR A 178 -1.48 -4.31 5.07
C TYR A 178 -1.26 -4.65 3.58
N PRO A 179 -1.94 -3.95 2.66
CA PRO A 179 -1.93 -4.27 1.23
C PRO A 179 -0.53 -4.47 0.61
N GLY A 180 0.46 -3.67 1.00
CA GLY A 180 1.82 -3.79 0.51
C GLY A 180 2.46 -5.13 0.85
N ASP A 181 2.35 -5.56 2.12
CA ASP A 181 2.86 -6.86 2.57
C ASP A 181 2.05 -8.00 1.97
N LEU A 182 0.71 -7.85 1.82
CA LEU A 182 -0.14 -8.82 1.13
C LEU A 182 0.29 -9.03 -0.32
N VAL A 183 0.60 -7.96 -1.05
CA VAL A 183 1.13 -8.05 -2.43
C VAL A 183 2.39 -8.91 -2.44
N GLN A 184 3.33 -8.64 -1.53
CA GLN A 184 4.60 -9.38 -1.46
C GLN A 184 4.37 -10.86 -1.10
N LEU A 185 3.56 -11.14 -0.09
CA LEU A 185 3.24 -12.51 0.34
C LEU A 185 2.56 -13.31 -0.77
N ILE A 186 1.53 -12.76 -1.40
CA ILE A 186 0.79 -13.43 -2.47
C ILE A 186 1.68 -13.61 -3.70
N LYS A 187 2.40 -12.58 -4.12
CA LYS A 187 3.33 -12.63 -5.25
C LYS A 187 4.35 -13.74 -5.09
N THR A 188 5.04 -13.80 -3.94
CA THR A 188 6.05 -14.82 -3.68
C THR A 188 5.45 -16.21 -3.59
N SER A 189 4.28 -16.35 -2.97
CA SER A 189 3.57 -17.64 -2.86
C SER A 189 3.20 -18.21 -4.24
N VAL A 190 2.73 -17.36 -5.15
CA VAL A 190 2.39 -17.78 -6.52
C VAL A 190 3.64 -18.01 -7.36
N ALA A 191 4.64 -17.12 -7.27
CA ALA A 191 5.85 -17.20 -8.10
C ALA A 191 6.73 -18.44 -7.78
N PHE A 192 6.73 -18.88 -6.55
CA PHE A 192 7.50 -20.05 -6.10
C PHE A 192 6.67 -21.32 -5.94
N ALA A 193 5.40 -21.30 -6.36
CA ALA A 193 4.56 -22.49 -6.32
C ALA A 193 5.10 -23.58 -7.25
N ASP A 194 4.94 -24.85 -6.83
CA ASP A 194 5.25 -26.00 -7.65
C ASP A 194 4.25 -26.08 -8.81
N ILE A 195 4.77 -26.10 -10.05
CA ILE A 195 3.96 -26.15 -11.29
C ILE A 195 3.15 -27.46 -11.38
N GLU A 196 3.63 -28.53 -10.76
CA GLU A 196 2.91 -29.83 -10.75
C GLU A 196 1.76 -29.85 -9.72
N ASN A 197 1.69 -28.90 -8.80
CA ASN A 197 0.68 -28.82 -7.75
C ASN A 197 -0.15 -27.55 -7.85
N GLU A 198 -1.34 -27.66 -8.41
CA GLU A 198 -2.25 -26.52 -8.66
C GLU A 198 -2.65 -25.70 -7.42
N PHE A 199 -2.41 -26.22 -6.20
CA PHE A 199 -2.72 -25.57 -4.92
C PHE A 199 -1.50 -25.24 -4.06
N ASP A 200 -0.27 -25.45 -4.52
CA ASP A 200 0.94 -25.23 -3.72
C ASP A 200 1.10 -23.78 -3.29
N TYR A 201 0.60 -22.82 -4.09
CA TYR A 201 0.59 -21.41 -3.71
C TYR A 201 -0.19 -21.15 -2.41
N LEU A 202 -1.28 -21.87 -2.14
CA LEU A 202 -2.05 -21.75 -0.89
C LEU A 202 -1.27 -22.26 0.31
N ARG A 203 -0.53 -23.35 0.14
CA ARG A 203 0.38 -23.86 1.16
C ARG A 203 1.49 -22.85 1.48
N LYS A 204 2.14 -22.32 0.44
CA LYS A 204 3.19 -21.31 0.61
C LYS A 204 2.66 -20.04 1.26
N PHE A 205 1.49 -19.58 0.84
CA PHE A 205 0.83 -18.43 1.44
C PHE A 205 0.48 -18.67 2.91
N TYR A 206 -0.09 -19.83 3.25
CA TYR A 206 -0.40 -20.21 4.62
C TYR A 206 0.85 -20.22 5.50
N LEU A 207 1.93 -20.83 5.04
CA LEU A 207 3.18 -20.92 5.78
C LEU A 207 3.81 -19.51 5.98
N ALA A 208 3.86 -18.70 4.94
CA ALA A 208 4.42 -17.36 5.01
C ALA A 208 3.60 -16.44 5.92
N LEU A 209 2.27 -16.50 5.85
CA LEU A 209 1.36 -15.71 6.69
C LEU A 209 1.49 -16.05 8.17
N ASN A 210 1.82 -17.32 8.49
CA ASN A 210 2.01 -17.81 9.85
C ASN A 210 3.50 -17.91 10.26
N TYR A 211 4.38 -17.12 9.64
CA TYR A 211 5.82 -17.08 9.94
C TYR A 211 6.55 -18.42 9.81
N ASN A 212 6.17 -19.23 8.82
CA ASN A 212 6.77 -20.55 8.52
C ASN A 212 6.89 -21.45 9.75
N PRO A 213 5.78 -21.87 10.33
CA PRO A 213 5.80 -22.72 11.52
C PRO A 213 6.55 -24.03 11.21
N THR A 214 7.51 -24.39 12.06
CA THR A 214 8.34 -25.60 11.92
C THR A 214 7.51 -26.87 12.10
N ASN A 215 6.40 -26.79 12.83
CA ASN A 215 5.44 -27.87 13.02
C ASN A 215 4.03 -27.32 12.89
N VAL A 216 3.29 -27.77 11.88
CA VAL A 216 1.86 -27.46 11.73
C VAL A 216 1.06 -28.49 12.50
N ASP A 217 0.36 -28.07 13.54
CA ASP A 217 -0.50 -28.95 14.33
C ASP A 217 -1.78 -29.25 13.55
N ILE A 218 -1.99 -30.53 13.26
CA ILE A 218 -3.17 -31.05 12.53
C ILE A 218 -4.45 -30.88 13.36
N GLN A 219 -4.35 -31.00 14.69
CA GLN A 219 -5.50 -30.85 15.58
C GLN A 219 -5.95 -29.40 15.64
N ASP A 220 -5.01 -28.44 15.77
CA ASP A 220 -5.30 -27.00 15.69
C ASP A 220 -5.97 -26.62 14.36
N LEU A 221 -5.50 -27.18 13.24
CA LEU A 221 -6.17 -26.95 11.95
C LEU A 221 -7.59 -27.51 11.91
N GLN A 222 -7.85 -28.69 12.50
CA GLN A 222 -9.19 -29.23 12.58
C GLN A 222 -10.09 -28.37 13.45
N GLU A 223 -9.62 -27.90 14.58
CA GLU A 223 -10.35 -26.99 15.48
C GLU A 223 -10.70 -25.67 14.80
N LYS A 224 -9.81 -25.16 13.95
CA LYS A 224 -10.03 -24.00 13.08
C LYS A 224 -10.96 -24.31 11.89
N GLY A 225 -11.51 -25.51 11.85
CA GLY A 225 -12.53 -25.93 10.89
C GLY A 225 -11.98 -26.37 9.53
N TYR A 226 -10.67 -26.58 9.34
CA TYR A 226 -10.14 -27.11 8.09
C TYR A 226 -10.53 -28.58 7.88
N THR A 227 -10.96 -28.91 6.67
CA THR A 227 -11.24 -30.27 6.26
C THR A 227 -9.96 -31.07 6.08
N THR A 228 -10.04 -32.43 6.12
CA THR A 228 -8.87 -33.27 5.88
C THR A 228 -8.18 -33.04 4.53
N ARG A 229 -8.94 -32.61 3.49
CA ARG A 229 -8.39 -32.23 2.18
C ARG A 229 -7.65 -30.91 2.25
N GLU A 230 -8.21 -29.91 2.92
CA GLU A 230 -7.58 -28.62 3.11
C GLU A 230 -6.29 -28.75 3.94
N ILE A 231 -6.30 -29.60 4.99
CA ILE A 231 -5.12 -29.91 5.80
C ILE A 231 -4.03 -30.57 4.95
N GLU A 232 -4.39 -31.52 4.05
CA GLU A 232 -3.45 -32.11 3.10
C GLU A 232 -2.80 -31.02 2.22
N ILE A 233 -3.60 -30.11 1.66
CA ILE A 233 -3.09 -28.99 0.84
C ILE A 233 -2.11 -28.12 1.64
N LEU A 234 -2.47 -27.71 2.86
CA LEU A 234 -1.69 -26.77 3.66
C LEU A 234 -0.41 -27.40 4.26
N THR A 235 -0.45 -28.71 4.58
CA THR A 235 0.68 -29.39 5.26
C THR A 235 1.54 -30.24 4.32
N GLY A 236 0.98 -30.68 3.18
CA GLY A 236 1.59 -31.68 2.32
C GLY A 236 1.51 -33.11 2.88
N ILE A 237 0.84 -33.33 4.03
CA ILE A 237 0.67 -34.65 4.64
C ILE A 237 -0.48 -35.36 3.93
N PRO A 238 -0.30 -36.62 3.45
CA PRO A 238 -1.37 -37.33 2.76
C PRO A 238 -2.65 -37.47 3.60
N ARG A 239 -3.80 -37.31 2.96
CA ARG A 239 -5.13 -37.32 3.59
C ARG A 239 -5.37 -38.55 4.49
N SER A 240 -4.86 -39.73 4.09
CA SER A 240 -4.96 -40.99 4.90
C SER A 240 -4.21 -40.84 6.24
N SER A 241 -3.03 -40.19 6.21
CA SER A 241 -2.24 -39.93 7.41
C SER A 241 -2.87 -38.87 8.30
N VAL A 242 -3.45 -37.80 7.71
CA VAL A 242 -4.23 -36.80 8.43
C VAL A 242 -5.39 -37.45 9.15
N SER A 243 -6.21 -38.25 8.44
CA SER A 243 -7.37 -38.95 9.03
C SER A 243 -7.00 -39.91 10.15
N ARG A 244 -5.82 -40.56 10.07
CA ARG A 244 -5.33 -41.43 11.13
C ARG A 244 -4.91 -40.67 12.38
N LYS A 245 -4.21 -39.56 12.21
CA LYS A 245 -3.76 -38.69 13.33
C LYS A 245 -4.91 -38.02 14.07
N LEU A 246 -6.04 -37.75 13.38
CA LEU A 246 -7.23 -37.12 13.97
C LEU A 246 -8.17 -38.12 14.68
N LYS A 247 -7.97 -39.43 14.50
CA LYS A 247 -8.77 -40.51 15.14
C LYS A 247 -8.10 -41.16 16.35
N GLY A 248 -6.81 -40.95 16.54
CA GLY A 248 -6.02 -41.44 17.66
C GLY A 248 -5.80 -40.39 18.69
#